data_690c583f164a91dcdd890b448ab6e0ac
#
_entry.id   690c583f164a91dcdd890b448ab6e0ac
#
_cell.length_a   1.000
_cell.length_b   1.000
_cell.length_c   1.000
_cell.angle_alpha   90.00
_cell.angle_beta   90.00
_cell.angle_gamma   90.00
#
_symmetry.space_group_name_H-M   'P 1'
#
loop_
_entity.id
_entity.type
_entity.pdbx_description
1 polymer ?
#
loop_
_entity_poly.entity_id
_entity_poly.type
_entity_poly.pdbx_seq_one_letter_code
_entity_poly.pdbx_strand_id
1 'polypeptide(L)'
;MNIFDIYLEKITKIIKSESKNNSLKLPDKLDSINVEIPPKHFDCDISTNVSMVLAKLNSKNPNDLAKKISDLIKKNDDYISNIDVAKPGFINIKFNQNFWNEFIKKVANSADDYGKVKKPKKNKYLVEFVSAN
;
A
#
# COMPACT_ATOMS: atom_id res chain seq x y z
N MET A 1 14.12 -2.14 -2.11
CA MET A 1 12.93 -1.29 -2.09
C MET A 1 11.89 -1.90 -3.01
N ASN A 2 10.72 -2.16 -2.53
CA ASN A 2 9.62 -2.68 -3.35
C ASN A 2 8.39 -1.78 -3.23
N ILE A 3 7.46 -1.94 -4.17
CA ILE A 3 6.25 -1.11 -4.26
C ILE A 3 5.36 -1.23 -3.01
N PHE A 4 5.28 -2.40 -2.40
CA PHE A 4 4.44 -2.65 -1.22
C PHE A 4 4.97 -1.89 -0.01
N ASP A 5 6.28 -1.93 0.24
CA ASP A 5 6.92 -1.19 1.33
C ASP A 5 6.80 0.32 1.14
N ILE A 6 6.96 0.81 -0.09
CA ILE A 6 6.80 2.23 -0.42
C ILE A 6 5.39 2.70 -0.08
N TYR A 7 4.37 1.94 -0.47
CA TYR A 7 2.99 2.32 -0.24
C TYR A 7 2.54 2.09 1.20
N LEU A 8 3.06 1.07 1.88
CA LEU A 8 2.85 0.91 3.32
C LEU A 8 3.36 2.13 4.08
N GLU A 9 4.55 2.63 3.74
CA GLU A 9 5.12 3.83 4.36
C GLU A 9 4.28 5.09 4.04
N LYS A 10 3.87 5.28 2.78
CA LYS A 10 3.02 6.40 2.38
C LYS A 10 1.68 6.41 3.11
N ILE A 11 0.99 5.28 3.15
CA ILE A 11 -0.30 5.13 3.83
C ILE A 11 -0.14 5.39 5.32
N THR A 12 0.91 4.84 5.94
CA THR A 12 1.22 5.08 7.35
C THR A 12 1.45 6.57 7.65
N LYS A 13 2.14 7.28 6.79
CA LYS A 13 2.35 8.74 6.94
C LYS A 13 1.02 9.51 6.84
N ILE A 14 0.16 9.13 5.90
CA ILE A 14 -1.15 9.77 5.72
C ILE A 14 -2.01 9.59 6.96
N ILE A 15 -2.16 8.37 7.47
CA ILE A 15 -3.00 8.11 8.65
C ILE A 15 -2.43 8.73 9.91
N LYS A 16 -1.11 8.81 10.07
CA LYS A 16 -0.47 9.52 11.19
C LYS A 16 -0.74 11.01 11.13
N SER A 17 -0.69 11.61 9.96
CA SER A 17 -1.03 13.03 9.75
C SER A 17 -2.48 13.31 10.12
N GLU A 18 -3.42 12.47 9.71
CA GLU A 18 -4.83 12.60 10.06
C GLU A 18 -5.08 12.40 11.57
N SER A 19 -4.33 11.51 12.20
CA SER A 19 -4.40 11.31 13.64
C SER A 19 -3.97 12.56 14.42
N LYS A 20 -2.96 13.28 13.94
CA LYS A 20 -2.53 14.56 14.54
C LYS A 20 -3.63 15.63 14.45
N ASN A 21 -4.47 15.59 13.45
CA ASN A 21 -5.61 16.49 13.26
C ASN A 21 -6.86 16.02 14.03
N ASN A 22 -6.76 15.00 14.88
CA ASN A 22 -7.85 14.39 15.66
C ASN A 22 -9.01 13.83 14.81
N SER A 23 -8.82 13.64 13.51
CA SER A 23 -9.85 13.08 12.64
C SER A 23 -9.81 11.56 12.54
N LEU A 24 -8.76 10.94 13.06
CA LEU A 24 -8.54 9.50 13.02
C LEU A 24 -7.80 9.05 14.27
N LYS A 25 -8.26 7.94 14.88
CA LYS A 25 -7.58 7.31 16.01
C LYS A 25 -6.71 6.17 15.52
N LEU A 26 -5.48 6.08 16.03
CA LEU A 26 -4.54 5.01 15.70
C LEU A 26 -4.27 4.11 16.91
N PRO A 27 -4.08 2.79 16.70
CA PRO A 27 -3.58 1.90 17.75
C PRO A 27 -2.10 2.20 18.05
N ASP A 28 -1.60 1.69 19.17
CA ASP A 28 -0.20 1.85 19.56
C ASP A 28 0.77 1.24 18.55
N LYS A 29 0.37 0.12 17.93
CA LYS A 29 1.16 -0.57 16.91
C LYS A 29 0.37 -0.65 15.60
N LEU A 30 1.06 -0.40 14.51
CA LEU A 30 0.51 -0.43 13.15
C LEU A 30 0.95 -1.67 12.35
N ASP A 31 1.52 -2.66 13.03
CA ASP A 31 2.12 -3.85 12.40
C ASP A 31 1.10 -4.73 11.65
N SER A 32 -0.18 -4.60 11.98
CA SER A 32 -1.26 -5.33 11.31
C SER A 32 -1.66 -4.73 9.97
N ILE A 33 -1.23 -3.50 9.67
CA ILE A 33 -1.50 -2.88 8.38
C ILE A 33 -0.54 -3.46 7.36
N ASN A 34 -1.08 -3.91 6.24
CA ASN A 34 -0.29 -4.43 5.13
C ASN A 34 -0.69 -3.82 3.80
N VAL A 35 0.20 -3.97 2.84
CA VAL A 35 -0.04 -3.70 1.41
C VAL A 35 0.42 -4.94 0.66
N GLU A 36 -0.45 -5.48 -0.16
CA GLU A 36 -0.22 -6.76 -0.83
C GLU A 36 -0.80 -6.78 -2.25
N ILE A 37 -0.50 -7.86 -2.97
CA ILE A 37 -1.08 -8.11 -4.29
C ILE A 37 -2.58 -8.40 -4.12
N PRO A 38 -3.47 -7.69 -4.83
CA PRO A 38 -4.89 -7.96 -4.79
C PRO A 38 -5.23 -9.30 -5.47
N PRO A 39 -6.40 -9.88 -5.16
CA PRO A 39 -6.90 -11.02 -5.92
C PRO A 39 -6.99 -10.72 -7.41
N LYS A 40 -6.74 -11.73 -8.24
CA LYS A 40 -6.63 -11.59 -9.71
C LYS A 40 -7.86 -11.00 -10.42
N HIS A 41 -9.04 -11.14 -9.82
CA HIS A 41 -10.27 -10.61 -10.41
C HIS A 41 -10.46 -9.10 -10.24
N PHE A 42 -9.62 -8.44 -9.45
CA PHE A 42 -9.62 -6.98 -9.33
C PHE A 42 -8.61 -6.37 -10.31
N ASP A 43 -9.05 -5.38 -11.06
CA ASP A 43 -8.17 -4.58 -11.94
C ASP A 43 -7.48 -3.48 -11.12
N CYS A 44 -6.52 -3.88 -10.31
CA CYS A 44 -5.71 -2.97 -9.49
C CYS A 44 -4.32 -3.56 -9.24
N ASP A 45 -3.41 -2.73 -8.78
CA ASP A 45 -1.99 -3.09 -8.64
C ASP A 45 -1.62 -3.48 -7.22
N ILE A 46 -2.22 -2.81 -6.23
CA ILE A 46 -2.00 -3.09 -4.81
C ILE A 46 -3.31 -3.01 -4.03
N SER A 47 -3.34 -3.68 -2.88
CA SER A 47 -4.47 -3.66 -1.95
C SER A 47 -3.97 -3.47 -0.53
N THR A 48 -4.73 -2.76 0.30
CA THR A 48 -4.41 -2.58 1.72
C THR A 48 -5.61 -2.83 2.62
N ASN A 49 -5.34 -3.36 3.82
CA ASN A 49 -6.31 -3.63 4.87
C ASN A 49 -6.41 -2.51 5.91
N VAL A 50 -5.82 -1.36 5.67
CA VAL A 50 -5.72 -0.27 6.64
C VAL A 50 -7.06 0.08 7.29
N SER A 51 -8.13 0.14 6.52
CA SER A 51 -9.47 0.50 7.02
C SER A 51 -10.04 -0.53 7.98
N MET A 52 -9.83 -1.81 7.71
CA MET A 52 -10.26 -2.89 8.61
C MET A 52 -9.51 -2.87 9.94
N VAL A 53 -8.22 -2.60 9.90
CA VAL A 53 -7.38 -2.49 11.11
C VAL A 53 -7.82 -1.32 12.00
N LEU A 54 -8.22 -0.20 11.40
CA LEU A 54 -8.57 1.03 12.13
C LEU A 54 -10.06 1.14 12.48
N ALA A 55 -10.93 0.34 11.87
CA ALA A 55 -12.38 0.51 11.95
C ALA A 55 -12.92 0.41 13.39
N LYS A 56 -12.50 -0.58 14.13
CA LYS A 56 -12.99 -0.82 15.50
C LYS A 56 -12.64 0.34 16.44
N LEU A 57 -11.40 0.81 16.40
CA LEU A 57 -10.93 1.90 17.26
C LEU A 57 -11.63 3.22 16.93
N ASN A 58 -12.04 3.41 15.68
CA ASN A 58 -12.75 4.59 15.21
C ASN A 58 -14.27 4.46 15.26
N SER A 59 -14.78 3.34 15.77
CA SER A 59 -16.22 3.05 15.83
C SER A 59 -16.94 3.28 14.51
N LYS A 60 -16.31 2.86 13.42
CA LYS A 60 -16.81 3.02 12.06
C LYS A 60 -16.90 1.69 11.33
N ASN A 61 -17.82 1.63 10.37
CA ASN A 61 -17.88 0.53 9.41
C ASN A 61 -16.58 0.54 8.56
N PRO A 62 -15.92 -0.61 8.35
CA PRO A 62 -14.70 -0.67 7.54
C PRO A 62 -14.85 -0.12 6.13
N ASN A 63 -15.98 -0.35 5.46
CA ASN A 63 -16.23 0.21 4.12
C ASN A 63 -16.33 1.74 4.13
N ASP A 64 -17.00 2.32 5.10
CA ASP A 64 -17.14 3.77 5.23
C ASP A 64 -15.80 4.42 5.54
N LEU A 65 -15.03 3.81 6.42
CA LEU A 65 -13.67 4.25 6.73
C LEU A 65 -12.74 4.11 5.52
N ALA A 66 -12.91 3.04 4.74
CA ALA A 66 -12.17 2.83 3.51
C ALA A 66 -12.40 3.94 2.48
N LYS A 67 -13.63 4.39 2.32
CA LYS A 67 -13.95 5.54 1.45
C LYS A 67 -13.24 6.81 1.89
N LYS A 68 -13.28 7.11 3.20
CA LYS A 68 -12.58 8.27 3.78
C LYS A 68 -11.07 8.19 3.54
N ILE A 69 -10.45 7.06 3.85
CA ILE A 69 -9.01 6.87 3.67
C ILE A 69 -8.62 6.87 2.18
N SER A 70 -9.46 6.30 1.33
CA SER A 70 -9.26 6.34 -0.13
C SER A 70 -9.19 7.78 -0.66
N ASP A 71 -10.09 8.65 -0.22
CA ASP A 71 -10.07 10.06 -0.60
C ASP A 71 -8.80 10.76 -0.14
N LEU A 72 -8.33 10.45 1.07
CA LEU A 72 -7.07 10.98 1.60
C LEU A 72 -5.86 10.50 0.79
N ILE A 73 -5.81 9.22 0.43
CA ILE A 73 -4.72 8.65 -0.37
C ILE A 73 -4.71 9.30 -1.75
N LYS A 74 -5.86 9.37 -2.41
CA LYS A 74 -5.98 9.96 -3.75
C LYS A 74 -5.59 11.44 -3.77
N LYS A 75 -5.95 12.19 -2.73
CA LYS A 75 -5.59 13.59 -2.58
C LYS A 75 -4.08 13.80 -2.44
N ASN A 76 -3.37 12.86 -1.85
CA ASN A 76 -1.95 12.96 -1.54
C ASN A 76 -1.03 12.26 -2.54
N ASP A 77 -1.58 11.63 -3.59
CA ASP A 77 -0.78 10.88 -4.55
C ASP A 77 -1.32 11.01 -5.98
N ASP A 78 -0.59 11.74 -6.82
CA ASP A 78 -0.96 11.98 -8.22
C ASP A 78 -0.70 10.77 -9.13
N TYR A 79 -0.04 9.73 -8.63
CA TYR A 79 0.23 8.50 -9.40
C TYR A 79 -0.95 7.52 -9.43
N ILE A 80 -2.01 7.83 -8.72
CA ILE A 80 -3.19 6.96 -8.64
C ILE A 80 -4.17 7.30 -9.76
N SER A 81 -4.46 6.32 -10.62
CA SER A 81 -5.48 6.45 -11.67
C SER A 81 -6.86 6.10 -11.17
N ASN A 82 -6.98 5.06 -10.34
CA ASN A 82 -8.25 4.65 -9.75
C ASN A 82 -8.04 4.04 -8.36
N ILE A 83 -9.05 4.17 -7.54
CA ILE A 83 -9.08 3.59 -6.20
C ILE A 83 -10.50 3.09 -5.91
N ASP A 84 -10.62 1.82 -5.54
CA ASP A 84 -11.88 1.17 -5.25
C ASP A 84 -11.87 0.55 -3.86
N VAL A 85 -13.03 0.49 -3.26
CA VAL A 85 -13.25 -0.19 -1.98
C VAL A 85 -13.92 -1.52 -2.22
N ALA A 86 -13.29 -2.60 -1.75
CA ALA A 86 -13.84 -3.94 -1.81
C ALA A 86 -14.20 -4.44 -0.41
N LYS A 87 -15.37 -5.09 -0.28
CA LYS A 87 -15.81 -5.66 0.99
C LYS A 87 -14.79 -6.68 1.52
N PRO A 88 -14.54 -6.72 2.83
CA PRO A 88 -15.20 -5.99 3.91
C PRO A 88 -14.59 -4.60 4.23
N GLY A 89 -13.66 -4.09 3.46
CA GLY A 89 -13.03 -2.79 3.70
C GLY A 89 -11.61 -2.70 3.14
N PHE A 90 -11.30 -3.50 2.13
CA PHE A 90 -10.04 -3.39 1.38
C PHE A 90 -10.05 -2.14 0.50
N ILE A 91 -8.92 -1.48 0.43
CA ILE A 91 -8.68 -0.38 -0.51
C ILE A 91 -7.79 -0.92 -1.63
N ASN A 92 -8.31 -0.92 -2.85
CA ASN A 92 -7.63 -1.40 -4.05
C ASN A 92 -7.19 -0.20 -4.89
N ILE A 93 -5.90 -0.15 -5.20
CA ILE A 93 -5.27 1.00 -5.87
C ILE A 93 -4.71 0.57 -7.21
N LYS A 94 -5.03 1.36 -8.24
CA LYS A 94 -4.47 1.24 -9.57
C LYS A 94 -3.63 2.47 -9.89
N PHE A 95 -2.41 2.25 -10.38
CA PHE A 95 -1.50 3.33 -10.74
C PHE A 95 -1.69 3.77 -12.18
N ASN A 96 -1.33 5.03 -12.45
CA ASN A 96 -1.30 5.55 -13.81
C ASN A 96 0.02 5.19 -14.52
N GLN A 97 0.09 5.48 -15.81
CA GLN A 97 1.27 5.18 -16.60
C GLN A 97 2.51 5.95 -16.13
N ASN A 98 2.35 7.16 -15.61
CA ASN A 98 3.45 7.95 -15.08
C ASN A 98 4.14 7.27 -13.90
N PHE A 99 3.37 6.63 -13.02
CA PHE A 99 3.94 5.84 -11.93
C PHE A 99 4.90 4.76 -12.47
N TRP A 100 4.42 3.98 -13.43
CA TRP A 100 5.20 2.88 -14.00
C TRP A 100 6.44 3.38 -14.73
N ASN A 101 6.32 4.48 -15.47
CA ASN A 101 7.46 5.10 -16.15
C ASN A 101 8.55 5.53 -15.14
N GLU A 102 8.17 6.21 -14.07
CA GLU A 102 9.10 6.64 -13.03
C GLU A 102 9.68 5.46 -12.23
N PHE A 103 8.86 4.47 -11.93
CA PHE A 103 9.29 3.26 -11.24
C PHE A 103 10.32 2.47 -12.05
N ILE A 104 10.07 2.27 -13.35
CA ILE A 104 11.01 1.61 -14.27
C ILE A 104 12.32 2.38 -14.37
N LYS A 105 12.29 3.70 -14.47
CA LYS A 105 13.49 4.54 -14.46
C LYS A 105 14.32 4.35 -13.19
N LYS A 106 13.68 4.33 -12.04
CA LYS A 106 14.35 4.09 -10.74
C LYS A 106 14.99 2.71 -10.67
N VAL A 107 14.28 1.68 -11.13
CA VAL A 107 14.79 0.32 -11.20
C VAL A 107 16.00 0.23 -12.15
N ALA A 108 15.93 0.84 -13.33
CA ALA A 108 17.01 0.86 -14.30
C ALA A 108 18.26 1.58 -13.76
N ASN A 109 18.09 2.71 -13.05
CA ASN A 109 19.18 3.48 -12.48
C ASN A 109 19.81 2.82 -11.24
N SER A 110 19.10 1.92 -10.57
CA SER A 110 19.56 1.18 -9.40
C SER A 110 19.56 -0.33 -9.61
N ALA A 111 19.81 -0.76 -10.85
CA ALA A 111 19.72 -2.17 -11.24
C ALA A 111 20.60 -3.09 -10.39
N ASP A 112 21.77 -2.62 -9.98
CA ASP A 112 22.70 -3.38 -9.15
C ASP A 112 22.22 -3.55 -7.69
N ASP A 113 21.37 -2.64 -7.22
CA ASP A 113 20.90 -2.59 -5.82
C ASP A 113 19.44 -3.02 -5.65
N TYR A 114 18.68 -3.07 -6.75
CA TYR A 114 17.26 -3.44 -6.69
C TYR A 114 17.10 -4.89 -6.26
N GLY A 115 16.26 -5.09 -5.27
CA GLY A 115 16.01 -6.43 -4.71
C GLY A 115 17.08 -6.94 -3.76
N LYS A 116 18.20 -6.23 -3.59
CA LYS A 116 19.23 -6.60 -2.64
C LYS A 116 18.86 -6.14 -1.23
N VAL A 117 19.04 -7.03 -0.27
CA VAL A 117 18.92 -6.70 1.14
C VAL A 117 20.23 -6.05 1.59
N LYS A 118 20.17 -4.86 2.19
CA LYS A 118 21.35 -4.11 2.68
C LYS A 118 22.19 -4.88 3.68
N LYS A 119 21.61 -5.85 4.39
CA LYS A 119 22.33 -6.80 5.26
C LYS A 119 21.89 -8.20 4.88
N PRO A 120 22.82 -9.08 4.45
CA PRO A 120 22.47 -10.45 4.16
C PRO A 120 21.98 -11.13 5.43
N LYS A 121 20.74 -11.62 5.39
CA LYS A 121 20.26 -12.55 6.42
C LYS A 121 21.00 -13.85 6.27
N LYS A 122 21.33 -14.49 7.39
CA LYS A 122 22.02 -15.80 7.42
C LYS A 122 21.26 -16.90 6.67
N ASN A 123 19.97 -16.71 6.42
CA ASN A 123 19.14 -17.69 5.75
C ASN A 123 19.09 -17.39 4.25
N LYS A 124 19.48 -18.35 3.46
CA LYS A 124 19.30 -18.30 2.00
C LYS A 124 17.87 -18.73 1.68
N TYR A 125 17.14 -17.87 0.98
CA TYR A 125 15.84 -18.22 0.41
C TYR A 125 16.00 -18.42 -1.09
N LEU A 126 15.52 -19.56 -1.59
CA LEU A 126 15.37 -19.74 -3.02
C LEU A 126 14.10 -19.00 -3.46
N VAL A 127 14.29 -17.93 -4.23
CA VAL A 127 13.16 -17.21 -4.83
C VAL A 127 13.04 -17.66 -6.27
N GLU A 128 12.01 -18.45 -6.55
CA GLU A 128 11.64 -18.75 -7.94
C GLU A 128 10.75 -17.64 -8.47
N PHE A 129 11.23 -16.96 -9.50
CA PHE A 129 10.38 -16.11 -10.30
C PHE A 129 9.64 -16.97 -11.29
N VAL A 130 8.39 -17.30 -10.98
CA VAL A 130 7.50 -17.86 -11.98
C VAL A 130 7.11 -16.72 -12.90
N SER A 131 7.69 -16.68 -14.10
CA SER A 131 7.12 -15.84 -15.14
C SER A 131 5.73 -16.39 -15.47
N ALA A 132 4.71 -15.70 -15.00
CA ALA A 132 3.34 -16.02 -15.41
C ALA A 132 3.16 -15.57 -16.84
N ASN A 133 3.18 -16.51 -17.72
CA ASN A 133 2.66 -16.30 -19.06
C ASN A 133 1.14 -16.43 -19.07
#